data_0d5f6480096c9be4655d6e6fc23032a1
#
_entry.id   0d5f6480096c9be4655d6e6fc23032a1
#
_cell.length_a   1.000
_cell.length_b   1.000
_cell.length_c   1.000
_cell.angle_alpha   90.00
_cell.angle_beta   90.00
_cell.angle_gamma   90.00
#
_symmetry.space_group_name_H-M   'P 1'
#
loop_
_entity.id
_entity.type
_entity.pdbx_description
1 polymer ?
#
loop_
_entity_poly.entity_id
_entity_poly.type
_entity_poly.pdbx_seq_one_letter_code
_entity_poly.pdbx_strand_id
1 'polypeptide(L)'
;MKKEYLKFSKEIKAIIIIILILTLIFGFNDNKPEFILKNWLLNLLYVFILVSMIILFNTLGYKLVAKYLGAEIEIKALNSHVFKDKFRLFKLYKYVFTPVLPVLITLFSNGKFFFTPVGTFDIKDYNIFGRKFPKITYFNHGLIATGGLFFNFILMLIFKSAGLDKGILISSWFIIWQLWPFSNLPGAKIFLASRALYIFSLIFFIGNILLIQSLPVIYAIILSLLVSIILAVIYFYFLEYLKA
;
A
#
# COMPACT_ATOMS: atom_id res chain seq x y z
N MET A 1 -17.59 11.83 -21.75
CA MET A 1 -17.65 10.39 -22.06
C MET A 1 -16.30 9.82 -22.54
N LYS A 2 -15.74 10.20 -23.73
CA LYS A 2 -14.50 9.58 -24.26
C LYS A 2 -13.26 9.73 -23.33
N LYS A 3 -13.10 10.87 -22.64
CA LYS A 3 -12.01 11.11 -21.67
C LYS A 3 -12.18 10.30 -20.38
N GLU A 4 -13.39 10.07 -19.91
CA GLU A 4 -13.68 9.27 -18.71
C GLU A 4 -13.47 7.78 -18.97
N TYR A 5 -13.89 7.27 -20.12
CA TYR A 5 -13.59 5.90 -20.56
C TYR A 5 -12.10 5.62 -20.64
N LEU A 6 -11.32 6.55 -21.19
CA LEU A 6 -9.86 6.43 -21.29
C LEU A 6 -9.19 6.49 -19.90
N LYS A 7 -9.73 7.26 -18.96
CA LYS A 7 -9.26 7.37 -17.58
C LYS A 7 -9.49 6.04 -16.83
N PHE A 8 -10.74 5.54 -16.90
CA PHE A 8 -11.14 4.27 -16.28
C PHE A 8 -10.33 3.07 -16.81
N SER A 9 -10.11 3.02 -18.13
CA SER A 9 -9.28 1.98 -18.76
C SER A 9 -7.82 2.00 -18.27
N LYS A 10 -7.22 3.19 -18.01
CA LYS A 10 -5.84 3.31 -17.50
C LYS A 10 -5.72 2.84 -16.05
N GLU A 11 -6.67 3.19 -15.21
CA GLU A 11 -6.70 2.78 -13.81
C GLU A 11 -6.85 1.26 -13.68
N ILE A 12 -7.78 0.65 -14.43
CA ILE A 12 -7.96 -0.80 -14.43
C ILE A 12 -6.69 -1.51 -14.89
N LYS A 13 -6.03 -1.03 -15.96
CA LYS A 13 -4.76 -1.59 -16.40
C LYS A 13 -3.69 -1.52 -15.32
N ALA A 14 -3.59 -0.40 -14.60
CA ALA A 14 -2.65 -0.26 -13.49
C ALA A 14 -2.94 -1.27 -12.38
N ILE A 15 -4.20 -1.42 -11.97
CA ILE A 15 -4.63 -2.39 -10.95
C ILE A 15 -4.29 -3.82 -11.37
N ILE A 16 -4.60 -4.20 -12.61
CA ILE A 16 -4.29 -5.55 -13.14
C ILE A 16 -2.77 -5.80 -13.12
N ILE A 17 -1.97 -4.84 -13.56
CA ILE A 17 -0.50 -4.96 -13.55
C ILE A 17 0.01 -5.14 -12.12
N ILE A 18 -0.49 -4.36 -11.15
CA ILE A 18 -0.13 -4.47 -9.73
C ILE A 18 -0.47 -5.87 -9.20
N ILE A 19 -1.69 -6.36 -9.47
CA ILE A 19 -2.13 -7.69 -9.04
C ILE A 19 -1.22 -8.77 -9.64
N LEU A 20 -0.92 -8.72 -10.93
CA LEU A 20 -0.08 -9.73 -11.59
C LEU A 20 1.33 -9.75 -11.01
N ILE A 21 1.94 -8.59 -10.80
CA ILE A 21 3.30 -8.49 -10.24
C ILE A 21 3.33 -9.05 -8.81
N LEU A 22 2.38 -8.64 -7.95
CA LEU A 22 2.32 -9.12 -6.57
C LEU A 22 2.00 -10.61 -6.51
N THR A 23 1.17 -11.12 -7.41
CA THR A 23 0.90 -12.56 -7.52
C THR A 23 2.17 -13.35 -7.82
N LEU A 24 3.00 -12.86 -8.74
CA LEU A 24 4.29 -13.48 -9.03
C LEU A 24 5.23 -13.42 -7.82
N ILE A 25 5.29 -12.29 -7.12
CA ILE A 25 6.15 -12.11 -5.95
C ILE A 25 5.79 -13.10 -4.84
N PHE A 26 4.53 -13.18 -4.46
CA PHE A 26 4.08 -14.02 -3.34
C PHE A 26 3.78 -15.48 -3.72
N GLY A 27 3.54 -15.73 -4.99
CA GLY A 27 3.23 -17.06 -5.51
C GLY A 27 4.42 -17.80 -6.09
N PHE A 28 5.59 -17.14 -6.22
CA PHE A 28 6.79 -17.73 -6.82
C PHE A 28 7.21 -19.02 -6.12
N ASN A 29 7.28 -19.00 -4.80
CA ASN A 29 7.62 -20.15 -3.99
C ASN A 29 6.35 -20.78 -3.38
N ASP A 30 6.12 -22.05 -3.66
CA ASP A 30 5.01 -22.83 -3.09
C ASP A 30 5.38 -23.51 -1.76
N ASN A 31 6.61 -23.31 -1.27
CA ASN A 31 7.19 -23.89 -0.06
C ASN A 31 7.23 -25.43 -0.06
N LYS A 32 7.21 -26.07 -1.23
CA LYS A 32 7.34 -27.51 -1.35
C LYS A 32 8.77 -27.91 -1.74
N PRO A 33 9.29 -29.05 -1.24
CA PRO A 33 10.65 -29.49 -1.54
C PRO A 33 10.82 -29.90 -3.01
N GLU A 34 9.75 -30.44 -3.62
CA GLU A 34 9.75 -30.87 -5.02
C GLU A 34 8.90 -29.94 -5.87
N PHE A 35 9.42 -29.52 -7.01
CA PHE A 35 8.68 -28.72 -7.97
C PHE A 35 7.71 -29.57 -8.78
N ILE A 36 6.41 -29.40 -8.53
CA ILE A 36 5.32 -29.99 -9.31
C ILE A 36 4.53 -28.86 -9.94
N LEU A 37 4.54 -28.75 -11.27
CA LEU A 37 3.89 -27.67 -12.02
C LEU A 37 2.42 -27.45 -11.63
N LYS A 38 1.65 -28.55 -11.46
CA LYS A 38 0.25 -28.47 -11.03
C LYS A 38 0.08 -27.78 -9.68
N ASN A 39 0.91 -28.14 -8.69
CA ASN A 39 0.85 -27.57 -7.35
C ASN A 39 1.26 -26.09 -7.37
N TRP A 40 2.28 -25.74 -8.15
CA TRP A 40 2.73 -24.37 -8.32
C TRP A 40 1.67 -23.49 -8.98
N LEU A 41 0.96 -23.97 -10.03
CA LEU A 41 -0.14 -23.24 -10.65
C LEU A 41 -1.32 -23.05 -9.71
N LEU A 42 -1.68 -24.06 -8.91
CA LEU A 42 -2.72 -23.92 -7.89
C LEU A 42 -2.32 -22.90 -6.81
N ASN A 43 -1.06 -22.89 -6.40
CA ASN A 43 -0.54 -21.88 -5.48
C ASN A 43 -0.64 -20.47 -6.08
N LEU A 44 -0.26 -20.28 -7.35
CA LEU A 44 -0.39 -19.00 -8.05
C LEU A 44 -1.85 -18.53 -8.12
N LEU A 45 -2.79 -19.42 -8.43
CA LEU A 45 -4.21 -19.11 -8.47
C LEU A 45 -4.73 -18.67 -7.09
N TYR A 46 -4.36 -19.41 -6.04
CA TYR A 46 -4.71 -19.08 -4.67
C TYR A 46 -4.17 -17.70 -4.26
N VAL A 47 -2.90 -17.45 -4.52
CA VAL A 47 -2.25 -16.15 -4.24
C VAL A 47 -2.88 -15.03 -5.08
N PHE A 48 -3.24 -15.28 -6.34
CA PHE A 48 -3.93 -14.31 -7.18
C PHE A 48 -5.25 -13.84 -6.57
N ILE A 49 -6.04 -14.75 -6.00
CA ILE A 49 -7.30 -14.40 -5.32
C ILE A 49 -7.02 -13.53 -4.10
N LEU A 50 -6.07 -13.93 -3.23
CA LEU A 50 -5.73 -13.17 -2.03
C LEU A 50 -5.20 -11.76 -2.36
N VAL A 51 -4.27 -11.66 -3.30
CA VAL A 51 -3.71 -10.38 -3.75
C VAL A 51 -4.79 -9.49 -4.37
N SER A 52 -5.69 -10.07 -5.16
CA SER A 52 -6.82 -9.32 -5.74
C SER A 52 -7.70 -8.71 -4.65
N MET A 53 -8.04 -9.47 -3.60
CA MET A 53 -8.78 -8.96 -2.46
C MET A 53 -8.02 -7.81 -1.76
N ILE A 54 -6.71 -7.98 -1.50
CA ILE A 54 -5.88 -6.97 -0.84
C ILE A 54 -5.86 -5.66 -1.63
N ILE A 55 -5.62 -5.73 -2.94
CA ILE A 55 -5.55 -4.53 -3.80
C ILE A 55 -6.92 -3.87 -3.95
N LEU A 56 -7.99 -4.63 -4.05
CA LEU A 56 -9.35 -4.09 -4.12
C LEU A 56 -9.74 -3.40 -2.81
N PHE A 57 -9.51 -4.02 -1.65
CA PHE A 57 -9.79 -3.41 -0.34
C PHE A 57 -8.95 -2.15 -0.10
N ASN A 58 -7.66 -2.20 -0.44
CA ASN A 58 -6.78 -1.03 -0.35
C ASN A 58 -7.29 0.13 -1.24
N THR A 59 -7.67 -0.17 -2.48
CA THR A 59 -8.24 0.80 -3.43
C THR A 59 -9.57 1.37 -2.93
N LEU A 60 -10.44 0.53 -2.37
CA LEU A 60 -11.69 0.95 -1.76
C LEU A 60 -11.43 1.92 -0.60
N GLY A 61 -10.48 1.62 0.28
CA GLY A 61 -10.10 2.50 1.38
C GLY A 61 -9.67 3.88 0.89
N TYR A 62 -8.78 3.94 -0.11
CA TYR A 62 -8.40 5.21 -0.72
C TYR A 62 -9.59 5.96 -1.30
N LYS A 63 -10.44 5.29 -2.10
CA LYS A 63 -11.59 5.92 -2.77
C LYS A 63 -12.64 6.42 -1.80
N LEU A 64 -12.93 5.68 -0.74
CA LEU A 64 -13.91 6.08 0.27
C LEU A 64 -13.47 7.31 1.05
N VAL A 65 -12.22 7.32 1.53
CA VAL A 65 -11.69 8.48 2.26
C VAL A 65 -11.55 9.69 1.33
N ALA A 66 -11.09 9.49 0.09
CA ALA A 66 -11.02 10.57 -0.89
C ALA A 66 -12.40 11.17 -1.18
N LYS A 67 -13.42 10.34 -1.40
CA LYS A 67 -14.80 10.78 -1.60
C LYS A 67 -15.33 11.59 -0.41
N TYR A 68 -15.07 11.13 0.82
CA TYR A 68 -15.45 11.85 2.03
C TYR A 68 -14.79 13.23 2.13
N LEU A 69 -13.54 13.36 1.67
CA LEU A 69 -12.80 14.62 1.64
C LEU A 69 -13.06 15.47 0.38
N GLY A 70 -13.99 15.06 -0.49
CA GLY A 70 -14.31 15.77 -1.73
C GLY A 70 -13.23 15.69 -2.80
N ALA A 71 -12.43 14.62 -2.80
CA ALA A 71 -11.33 14.37 -3.73
C ALA A 71 -11.63 13.20 -4.66
N GLU A 72 -11.05 13.21 -5.86
CA GLU A 72 -10.90 12.05 -6.72
C GLU A 72 -9.49 11.52 -6.67
N ILE A 73 -9.35 10.21 -6.69
CA ILE A 73 -8.06 9.55 -6.82
C ILE A 73 -7.99 8.69 -8.08
N GLU A 74 -6.78 8.47 -8.56
CA GLU A 74 -6.47 7.53 -9.64
C GLU A 74 -5.34 6.62 -9.19
N ILE A 75 -5.59 5.32 -9.21
CA ILE A 75 -4.55 4.32 -8.90
C ILE A 75 -3.57 4.25 -10.06
N LYS A 76 -2.29 4.24 -9.73
CA LYS A 76 -1.19 4.11 -10.69
C LYS A 76 -0.20 3.06 -10.23
N ALA A 77 0.35 2.32 -11.18
CA ALA A 77 1.57 1.57 -10.91
C ALA A 77 2.69 2.57 -10.56
N LEU A 78 3.55 2.20 -9.62
CA LEU A 78 4.63 3.06 -9.17
C LEU A 78 5.55 3.38 -10.36
N ASN A 79 5.56 4.62 -10.80
CA ASN A 79 6.50 5.14 -11.78
C ASN A 79 7.52 5.98 -11.04
N SER A 80 8.79 5.64 -11.16
CA SER A 80 9.87 6.45 -10.57
C SER A 80 9.99 7.79 -11.30
N HIS A 81 9.23 8.80 -10.84
CA HIS A 81 9.36 10.18 -11.31
C HIS A 81 10.62 10.91 -10.77
N VAL A 82 11.49 10.20 -10.06
CA VAL A 82 12.61 10.80 -9.31
C VAL A 82 13.72 11.35 -10.22
N PHE A 83 13.80 10.90 -11.46
CA PHE A 83 14.83 11.38 -12.39
C PHE A 83 14.21 12.15 -13.55
N LYS A 84 14.27 13.50 -13.47
CA LYS A 84 13.93 14.38 -14.60
C LYS A 84 14.84 14.12 -15.80
N ASP A 85 14.24 13.77 -16.85
CA ASP A 85 14.49 13.83 -18.31
C ASP A 85 15.82 14.37 -18.87
N LYS A 86 16.99 14.03 -18.38
CA LYS A 86 18.24 14.41 -19.09
C LYS A 86 18.91 13.32 -19.93
N PHE A 87 18.53 12.05 -19.80
CA PHE A 87 19.14 10.96 -20.57
C PHE A 87 18.11 10.01 -21.19
N ARG A 88 18.19 9.81 -22.51
CA ARG A 88 17.30 8.93 -23.30
C ARG A 88 17.29 7.45 -22.81
N LEU A 89 18.41 6.97 -22.29
CA LEU A 89 18.56 5.64 -21.68
C LEU A 89 17.72 5.49 -20.40
N PHE A 90 17.51 6.56 -19.64
CA PHE A 90 16.67 6.59 -18.43
C PHE A 90 15.17 6.46 -18.73
N LYS A 91 14.73 6.69 -19.97
CA LYS A 91 13.32 6.51 -20.35
C LYS A 91 12.92 5.03 -20.39
N LEU A 92 13.80 4.16 -20.88
CA LEU A 92 13.63 2.70 -20.79
C LEU A 92 13.70 2.20 -19.36
N TYR A 93 14.63 2.73 -18.55
CA TYR A 93 14.78 2.44 -17.13
C TYR A 93 13.49 2.72 -16.35
N LYS A 94 12.80 3.84 -16.64
CA LYS A 94 11.55 4.26 -16.01
C LYS A 94 10.40 3.26 -16.19
N TYR A 95 10.26 2.66 -17.37
CA TYR A 95 9.14 1.77 -17.70
C TYR A 95 9.41 0.30 -17.36
N VAL A 96 10.66 -0.10 -17.40
CA VAL A 96 11.08 -1.50 -17.21
C VAL A 96 11.49 -1.77 -15.78
N PHE A 97 12.20 -0.85 -15.13
CA PHE A 97 12.83 -1.11 -13.83
C PHE A 97 11.84 -1.15 -12.67
N THR A 98 10.78 -0.32 -12.68
CA THR A 98 9.83 -0.25 -11.56
C THR A 98 8.99 -1.53 -11.40
N PRO A 99 8.40 -2.11 -12.46
CA PRO A 99 7.68 -3.38 -12.33
C PRO A 99 8.61 -4.61 -12.29
N VAL A 100 9.79 -4.53 -12.89
CA VAL A 100 10.73 -5.66 -13.02
C VAL A 100 11.57 -5.82 -11.76
N LEU A 101 11.97 -4.72 -11.10
CA LEU A 101 12.79 -4.78 -9.89
C LEU A 101 12.20 -5.65 -8.77
N PRO A 102 10.91 -5.51 -8.39
CA PRO A 102 10.28 -6.38 -7.41
C PRO A 102 10.37 -7.87 -7.77
N VAL A 103 10.12 -8.19 -9.03
CA VAL A 103 10.18 -9.56 -9.54
C VAL A 103 11.61 -10.09 -9.53
N LEU A 104 12.59 -9.29 -9.95
CA LEU A 104 14.01 -9.68 -9.91
C LEU A 104 14.48 -9.96 -8.48
N ILE A 105 14.13 -9.09 -7.52
CA ILE A 105 14.49 -9.31 -6.10
C ILE A 105 13.90 -10.63 -5.60
N THR A 106 12.67 -10.92 -5.94
CA THR A 106 12.02 -12.19 -5.57
C THR A 106 12.72 -13.39 -6.21
N LEU A 107 13.08 -13.30 -7.48
CA LEU A 107 13.82 -14.36 -8.19
C LEU A 107 15.20 -14.59 -7.56
N PHE A 108 15.99 -13.54 -7.34
CA PHE A 108 17.33 -13.66 -6.72
C PHE A 108 17.29 -14.15 -5.27
N SER A 109 16.22 -13.81 -4.53
CA SER A 109 16.04 -14.29 -3.16
C SER A 109 15.39 -15.68 -3.08
N ASN A 110 15.10 -16.30 -4.23
CA ASN A 110 14.37 -17.57 -4.33
C ASN A 110 13.02 -17.54 -3.57
N GLY A 111 12.31 -16.42 -3.67
CA GLY A 111 11.01 -16.21 -3.02
C GLY A 111 11.07 -16.01 -1.50
N LYS A 112 12.25 -15.74 -0.93
CA LYS A 112 12.41 -15.50 0.52
C LYS A 112 12.21 -14.03 0.92
N PHE A 113 12.45 -13.09 0.02
CA PHE A 113 12.31 -11.67 0.26
C PHE A 113 11.22 -11.07 -0.64
N PHE A 114 10.22 -10.43 -0.02
CA PHE A 114 9.08 -9.84 -0.70
C PHE A 114 9.24 -8.33 -0.81
N PHE A 115 9.54 -7.83 -2.00
CA PHE A 115 9.62 -6.40 -2.28
C PHE A 115 8.33 -5.96 -3.00
N THR A 116 7.44 -5.23 -2.31
CA THR A 116 6.08 -4.96 -2.78
C THR A 116 5.71 -3.51 -3.10
N PRO A 117 6.63 -2.53 -3.23
CA PRO A 117 6.28 -1.17 -3.61
C PRO A 117 5.96 -1.07 -5.11
N VAL A 118 4.78 -1.53 -5.51
CA VAL A 118 4.37 -1.63 -6.92
C VAL A 118 3.31 -0.61 -7.29
N GLY A 119 2.51 -0.14 -6.33
CA GLY A 119 1.37 0.73 -6.57
C GLY A 119 1.37 2.00 -5.73
N THR A 120 0.78 3.06 -6.29
CA THR A 120 0.52 4.34 -5.62
C THR A 120 -0.80 4.92 -6.13
N PHE A 121 -1.19 6.06 -5.59
CA PHE A 121 -2.33 6.82 -6.07
C PHE A 121 -1.96 8.30 -6.27
N ASP A 122 -2.61 8.94 -7.24
CA ASP A 122 -2.56 10.38 -7.41
C ASP A 122 -3.92 10.99 -7.10
N ILE A 123 -3.92 12.15 -6.45
CA ILE A 123 -5.13 12.88 -6.14
C ILE A 123 -5.38 13.89 -7.24
N LYS A 124 -6.63 13.97 -7.70
CA LYS A 124 -7.10 14.95 -8.67
C LYS A 124 -8.06 15.91 -7.96
N ASP A 125 -7.84 17.21 -8.15
CA ASP A 125 -8.77 18.21 -7.66
C ASP A 125 -10.13 18.06 -8.36
N TYR A 126 -11.21 18.07 -7.59
CA TYR A 126 -12.56 18.02 -8.10
C TYR A 126 -12.96 19.43 -8.60
N ASN A 127 -13.01 19.62 -9.90
CA ASN A 127 -13.64 20.79 -10.51
C ASN A 127 -15.10 20.46 -10.79
N ILE A 128 -16.01 20.68 -9.83
CA ILE A 128 -17.45 20.67 -10.09
C ILE A 128 -17.90 22.08 -10.41
N PHE A 129 -18.34 22.30 -11.65
CA PHE A 129 -19.09 23.45 -12.17
C PHE A 129 -18.96 24.75 -11.33
N GLY A 130 -17.90 25.53 -11.58
CA GLY A 130 -17.80 26.91 -11.10
C GLY A 130 -17.50 27.15 -9.62
N ARG A 131 -17.56 26.15 -8.75
CA ARG A 131 -17.09 26.21 -7.36
C ARG A 131 -15.73 25.58 -7.25
N LYS A 132 -14.70 26.40 -7.01
CA LYS A 132 -13.41 25.91 -6.55
C LYS A 132 -13.60 25.36 -5.13
N PHE A 133 -13.65 24.04 -4.99
CA PHE A 133 -13.51 23.42 -3.67
C PHE A 133 -12.18 23.84 -3.04
N PRO A 134 -12.12 23.96 -1.69
CA PRO A 134 -10.86 24.27 -1.02
C PRO A 134 -9.78 23.31 -1.51
N LYS A 135 -8.62 23.86 -1.85
CA LYS A 135 -7.46 23.06 -2.29
C LYS A 135 -7.23 21.93 -1.30
N ILE A 136 -7.19 20.70 -1.82
CA ILE A 136 -6.89 19.53 -1.01
C ILE A 136 -5.52 19.76 -0.36
N THR A 137 -5.48 19.72 0.97
CA THR A 137 -4.26 19.97 1.75
C THR A 137 -3.35 18.74 1.73
N TYR A 138 -2.06 18.93 2.01
CA TYR A 138 -1.15 17.80 2.23
C TYR A 138 -1.66 16.84 3.33
N PHE A 139 -2.32 17.39 4.36
CA PHE A 139 -2.93 16.57 5.41
C PHE A 139 -3.99 15.61 4.87
N ASN A 140 -4.83 16.07 3.94
CA ASN A 140 -5.82 15.23 3.28
C ASN A 140 -5.17 14.09 2.46
N HIS A 141 -4.00 14.35 1.84
CA HIS A 141 -3.23 13.29 1.17
C HIS A 141 -2.81 12.18 2.15
N GLY A 142 -2.36 12.56 3.34
CA GLY A 142 -2.03 11.61 4.40
C GLY A 142 -3.22 10.82 4.89
N LEU A 143 -4.37 11.47 5.12
CA LEU A 143 -5.61 10.79 5.54
C LEU A 143 -6.08 9.77 4.51
N ILE A 144 -6.05 10.11 3.22
CA ILE A 144 -6.40 9.18 2.14
C ILE A 144 -5.44 7.99 2.15
N ALA A 145 -4.13 8.25 2.29
CA ALA A 145 -3.12 7.20 2.36
C ALA A 145 -3.33 6.26 3.55
N THR A 146 -3.61 6.80 4.74
CA THR A 146 -3.92 6.03 5.95
C THR A 146 -5.20 5.20 5.77
N GLY A 147 -6.21 5.74 5.07
CA GLY A 147 -7.46 5.04 4.79
C GLY A 147 -7.27 3.74 4.02
N GLY A 148 -6.43 3.73 2.99
CA GLY A 148 -6.12 2.50 2.25
C GLY A 148 -5.40 1.46 3.11
N LEU A 149 -4.44 1.89 3.93
CA LEU A 149 -3.73 1.00 4.86
C LEU A 149 -4.69 0.42 5.91
N PHE A 150 -5.62 1.22 6.41
CA PHE A 150 -6.61 0.80 7.39
C PHE A 150 -7.57 -0.26 6.82
N PHE A 151 -8.04 -0.09 5.59
CA PHE A 151 -8.88 -1.10 4.93
C PHE A 151 -8.13 -2.41 4.69
N ASN A 152 -6.85 -2.33 4.32
CA ASN A 152 -6.04 -3.53 4.20
C ASN A 152 -5.78 -4.20 5.56
N PHE A 153 -5.63 -3.42 6.62
CA PHE A 153 -5.55 -3.93 7.99
C PHE A 153 -6.84 -4.67 8.39
N ILE A 154 -8.01 -4.12 8.10
CA ILE A 154 -9.29 -4.81 8.34
C ILE A 154 -9.33 -6.15 7.59
N LEU A 155 -8.90 -6.17 6.33
CA LEU A 155 -8.86 -7.41 5.56
C LEU A 155 -7.87 -8.43 6.17
N MET A 156 -6.73 -7.99 6.69
CA MET A 156 -5.79 -8.83 7.43
C MET A 156 -6.44 -9.48 8.66
N LEU A 157 -7.29 -8.74 9.40
CA LEU A 157 -8.06 -9.29 10.53
C LEU A 157 -9.08 -10.34 10.06
N ILE A 158 -9.73 -10.12 8.92
CA ILE A 158 -10.64 -11.09 8.30
C ILE A 158 -9.86 -12.36 7.92
N PHE A 159 -8.68 -12.24 7.33
CA PHE A 159 -7.84 -13.39 7.03
C PHE A 159 -7.41 -14.15 8.28
N LYS A 160 -7.12 -13.44 9.37
CA LYS A 160 -6.81 -14.06 10.67
C LYS A 160 -7.99 -14.85 11.21
N SER A 161 -9.20 -14.30 11.18
CA SER A 161 -10.41 -15.00 11.64
C SER A 161 -10.78 -16.20 10.76
N ALA A 162 -10.45 -16.14 9.45
CA ALA A 162 -10.66 -17.23 8.50
C ALA A 162 -9.54 -18.31 8.49
N GLY A 163 -8.47 -18.13 9.29
CA GLY A 163 -7.33 -19.07 9.32
C GLY A 163 -6.49 -19.06 8.03
N LEU A 164 -6.48 -17.95 7.29
CA LEU A 164 -5.77 -17.81 6.03
C LEU A 164 -4.36 -17.21 6.24
N ASP A 165 -3.42 -18.00 6.77
CA ASP A 165 -2.08 -17.55 7.14
C ASP A 165 -1.32 -16.87 5.99
N LYS A 166 -1.47 -17.38 4.77
CA LYS A 166 -0.86 -16.77 3.59
C LYS A 166 -1.44 -15.39 3.29
N GLY A 167 -2.73 -15.17 3.53
CA GLY A 167 -3.38 -13.87 3.41
C GLY A 167 -2.85 -12.86 4.43
N ILE A 168 -2.62 -13.31 5.68
CA ILE A 168 -2.02 -12.49 6.73
C ILE A 168 -0.60 -12.08 6.32
N LEU A 169 0.21 -13.01 5.86
CA LEU A 169 1.59 -12.76 5.42
C LEU A 169 1.63 -11.74 4.28
N ILE A 170 0.81 -11.91 3.24
CA ILE A 170 0.77 -10.99 2.10
C ILE A 170 0.32 -9.59 2.54
N SER A 171 -0.76 -9.49 3.34
CA SER A 171 -1.25 -8.20 3.86
C SER A 171 -0.21 -7.51 4.72
N SER A 172 0.49 -8.24 5.59
CA SER A 172 1.53 -7.70 6.48
C SER A 172 2.68 -7.10 5.68
N TRP A 173 3.26 -7.85 4.73
CA TRP A 173 4.33 -7.35 3.87
C TRP A 173 3.87 -6.16 3.01
N PHE A 174 2.64 -6.21 2.50
CA PHE A 174 2.10 -5.10 1.72
C PHE A 174 1.97 -3.83 2.57
N ILE A 175 1.43 -3.91 3.81
CA ILE A 175 1.33 -2.77 4.73
C ILE A 175 2.72 -2.22 5.09
N ILE A 176 3.68 -3.09 5.44
CA ILE A 176 5.04 -2.68 5.79
C ILE A 176 5.66 -1.85 4.67
N TRP A 177 5.63 -2.34 3.44
CA TRP A 177 6.22 -1.62 2.30
C TRP A 177 5.45 -0.34 1.94
N GLN A 178 4.15 -0.32 2.09
CA GLN A 178 3.36 0.89 1.86
C GLN A 178 3.61 1.98 2.91
N LEU A 179 4.06 1.63 4.12
CA LEU A 179 4.44 2.58 5.17
C LEU A 179 5.80 3.24 4.94
N TRP A 180 6.66 2.68 4.07
CA TRP A 180 7.98 3.29 3.83
C TRP A 180 7.85 4.69 3.23
N PRO A 181 8.61 5.70 3.78
CA PRO A 181 8.50 7.09 3.35
C PRO A 181 9.34 7.37 2.09
N PHE A 182 9.31 6.47 1.11
CA PHE A 182 10.06 6.61 -0.13
C PHE A 182 9.19 7.02 -1.31
N SER A 183 9.75 7.87 -2.16
CA SER A 183 9.17 8.24 -3.45
C SER A 183 7.72 8.71 -3.34
N ASN A 184 6.81 8.13 -4.08
CA ASN A 184 5.39 8.48 -4.11
C ASN A 184 4.51 7.43 -3.39
N LEU A 185 5.10 6.61 -2.52
CA LEU A 185 4.37 5.64 -1.72
C LEU A 185 3.42 6.31 -0.72
N PRO A 186 2.37 5.62 -0.26
CA PRO A 186 1.46 6.13 0.75
C PRO A 186 2.15 6.61 2.03
N GLY A 187 3.17 5.89 2.50
CA GLY A 187 3.97 6.28 3.67
C GLY A 187 4.63 7.64 3.53
N ALA A 188 5.15 7.98 2.34
CA ALA A 188 5.69 9.31 2.08
C ALA A 188 4.60 10.40 2.16
N LYS A 189 3.39 10.13 1.67
CA LYS A 189 2.26 11.05 1.76
C LYS A 189 1.80 11.26 3.20
N ILE A 190 1.80 10.21 4.03
CA ILE A 190 1.48 10.31 5.46
C ILE A 190 2.56 11.13 6.18
N PHE A 191 3.84 10.85 5.89
CA PHE A 191 4.97 11.56 6.49
C PHE A 191 4.98 13.07 6.16
N LEU A 192 4.71 13.41 4.89
CA LEU A 192 4.61 14.81 4.43
C LEU A 192 3.35 15.52 4.95
N ALA A 193 2.30 14.76 5.26
CA ALA A 193 1.06 15.29 5.83
C ALA A 193 1.25 15.73 7.28
N SER A 194 1.78 14.83 8.10
CA SER A 194 2.10 15.07 9.51
C SER A 194 3.04 13.99 10.01
N ARG A 195 4.14 14.38 10.61
CA ARG A 195 5.11 13.46 11.22
C ARG A 195 4.49 12.68 12.37
N ALA A 196 3.65 13.33 13.18
CA ALA A 196 2.93 12.67 14.28
C ALA A 196 1.96 11.59 13.75
N LEU A 197 1.19 11.89 12.68
CA LEU A 197 0.33 10.93 12.02
C LEU A 197 1.13 9.75 11.44
N TYR A 198 2.31 10.02 10.90
CA TYR A 198 3.19 8.98 10.38
C TYR A 198 3.67 8.04 11.48
N ILE A 199 4.16 8.59 12.60
CA ILE A 199 4.63 7.79 13.75
C ILE A 199 3.47 6.97 14.33
N PHE A 200 2.31 7.58 14.50
CA PHE A 200 1.10 6.86 14.92
C PHE A 200 0.81 5.69 13.99
N SER A 201 0.73 5.94 12.67
CA SER A 201 0.41 4.91 11.68
C SER A 201 1.45 3.79 11.66
N LEU A 202 2.74 4.14 11.71
CA LEU A 202 3.84 3.19 11.70
C LEU A 202 3.77 2.25 12.91
N ILE A 203 3.63 2.82 14.11
CA ILE A 203 3.60 2.04 15.36
C ILE A 203 2.32 1.21 15.43
N PHE A 204 1.17 1.79 15.04
CA PHE A 204 -0.10 1.09 15.05
C PHE A 204 -0.10 -0.12 14.12
N PHE A 205 0.27 0.04 12.85
CA PHE A 205 0.23 -1.05 11.90
C PHE A 205 1.31 -2.10 12.15
N ILE A 206 2.56 -1.68 12.41
CA ILE A 206 3.64 -2.64 12.69
C ILE A 206 3.39 -3.33 14.03
N GLY A 207 2.97 -2.60 15.06
CA GLY A 207 2.60 -3.17 16.34
C GLY A 207 1.53 -4.26 16.22
N ASN A 208 0.47 -4.00 15.45
CA ASN A 208 -0.55 -5.00 15.19
C ASN A 208 0.00 -6.23 14.43
N ILE A 209 0.81 -6.03 13.40
CA ILE A 209 1.39 -7.13 12.62
C ILE A 209 2.23 -8.05 13.53
N LEU A 210 2.97 -7.50 14.47
CA LEU A 210 3.78 -8.27 15.42
C LEU A 210 2.92 -8.95 16.49
N LEU A 211 2.00 -8.21 17.08
CA LEU A 211 1.22 -8.69 18.23
C LEU A 211 0.13 -9.69 17.85
N ILE A 212 -0.44 -9.60 16.64
CA ILE A 212 -1.52 -10.48 16.20
C ILE A 212 -1.08 -11.96 16.05
N GLN A 213 0.23 -12.19 15.98
CA GLN A 213 0.78 -13.54 15.91
C GLN A 213 0.77 -14.24 17.28
N SER A 214 0.95 -13.49 18.37
CA SER A 214 1.12 -13.99 19.73
C SER A 214 -0.04 -13.70 20.66
N LEU A 215 -0.89 -12.70 20.35
CA LEU A 215 -2.00 -12.28 21.19
C LEU A 215 -3.35 -12.44 20.48
N PRO A 216 -4.46 -12.59 21.26
CA PRO A 216 -5.79 -12.45 20.69
C PRO A 216 -5.96 -11.07 20.03
N VAL A 217 -6.69 -11.06 18.89
CA VAL A 217 -6.84 -9.87 18.03
C VAL A 217 -7.22 -8.61 18.78
N ILE A 218 -8.17 -8.70 19.70
CA ILE A 218 -8.68 -7.55 20.49
C ILE A 218 -7.56 -6.93 21.33
N TYR A 219 -6.77 -7.75 22.04
CA TYR A 219 -5.67 -7.26 22.88
C TYR A 219 -4.54 -6.67 22.03
N ALA A 220 -4.24 -7.27 20.88
CA ALA A 220 -3.25 -6.75 19.95
C ALA A 220 -3.64 -5.34 19.45
N ILE A 221 -4.91 -5.14 19.08
CA ILE A 221 -5.41 -3.83 18.62
C ILE A 221 -5.37 -2.80 19.75
N ILE A 222 -5.87 -3.12 20.94
CA ILE A 222 -5.89 -2.19 22.07
C ILE A 222 -4.47 -1.79 22.47
N LEU A 223 -3.57 -2.75 22.61
CA LEU A 223 -2.19 -2.48 23.01
C LEU A 223 -1.44 -1.64 21.96
N SER A 224 -1.53 -1.99 20.69
CA SER A 224 -0.89 -1.23 19.62
C SER A 224 -1.46 0.19 19.50
N LEU A 225 -2.78 0.37 19.71
CA LEU A 225 -3.42 1.68 19.70
C LEU A 225 -2.95 2.54 20.87
N LEU A 226 -2.91 2.00 22.08
CA LEU A 226 -2.41 2.74 23.24
C LEU A 226 -0.95 3.17 23.06
N VAL A 227 -0.08 2.24 22.66
CA VAL A 227 1.34 2.54 22.44
C VAL A 227 1.52 3.58 21.33
N SER A 228 0.77 3.46 20.22
CA SER A 228 0.86 4.40 19.11
C SER A 228 0.42 5.81 19.48
N ILE A 229 -0.66 5.96 20.28
CA ILE A 229 -1.11 7.27 20.78
C ILE A 229 -0.05 7.88 21.72
N ILE A 230 0.42 7.11 22.69
CA ILE A 230 1.42 7.60 23.65
C ILE A 230 2.67 8.10 22.92
N LEU A 231 3.22 7.30 22.02
CA LEU A 231 4.44 7.68 21.29
C LEU A 231 4.22 8.83 20.32
N ALA A 232 3.06 8.92 19.67
CA ALA A 232 2.74 10.06 18.82
C ALA A 232 2.60 11.37 19.62
N VAL A 233 1.98 11.33 20.82
CA VAL A 233 1.88 12.49 21.72
C VAL A 233 3.25 12.90 22.25
N ILE A 234 4.06 11.94 22.69
CA ILE A 234 5.44 12.22 23.13
C ILE A 234 6.23 12.89 22.02
N TYR A 235 6.16 12.33 20.81
CA TYR A 235 6.84 12.90 19.63
C TYR A 235 6.40 14.35 19.38
N PHE A 236 5.07 14.59 19.34
CA PHE A 236 4.52 15.92 19.10
C PHE A 236 4.98 16.92 20.16
N TYR A 237 4.91 16.55 21.45
CA TYR A 237 5.31 17.42 22.53
C TYR A 237 6.81 17.76 22.51
N PHE A 238 7.68 16.74 22.40
CA PHE A 238 9.13 16.95 22.53
C PHE A 238 9.79 17.50 21.25
N LEU A 239 9.31 17.11 20.08
CA LEU A 239 10.00 17.42 18.82
C LEU A 239 9.32 18.47 17.96
N GLU A 240 8.05 18.71 18.14
CA GLU A 240 7.33 19.78 17.42
C GLU A 240 7.02 20.96 18.32
N TYR A 241 6.44 20.74 19.50
CA TYR A 241 6.01 21.85 20.39
C TYR A 241 7.19 22.54 21.08
N LEU A 242 8.18 21.82 21.63
CA LEU A 242 9.32 22.43 22.34
C LEU A 242 10.37 23.06 21.40
N LYS A 243 10.29 22.84 20.09
CA LYS A 243 11.20 23.45 19.10
C LYS A 243 10.58 24.63 18.36
N ALA A 244 9.29 24.89 18.51
CA ALA A 244 8.57 26.06 17.98
C ALA A 244 8.65 27.24 18.92
#